data_72bc108b44eec5af4af6cfbbcb304c3d
#
_entry.id   72bc108b44eec5af4af6cfbbcb304c3d
#
_cell.length_a   1.000
_cell.length_b   1.000
_cell.length_c   1.000
_cell.angle_alpha   90.00
_cell.angle_beta   90.00
_cell.angle_gamma   90.00
#
_symmetry.space_group_name_H-M   'P 1'
#
loop_
_entity.id
_entity.type
_entity.pdbx_description
1 polymer ?
#
loop_
_entity_poly.entity_id
_entity_poly.type
_entity_poly.pdbx_seq_one_letter_code
_entity_poly.pdbx_strand_id
1 'polypeptide(L)'
;LMRENALSAHDLIYPVFVLEGSGQEEAVASMPGVKRQSLDKLLYTAEEAVKLGIPMLALFPVVTRNKTEGAQEAYNPEGLVPTVVRKLRTAFPELGIMTDIALDPYTSHGQDGLTDAGGYVMNDETIEVLVKQALCHAEAGAQVVAPSDMMDGRIGAIREALEDNGHIHTRIMAYSAKYASAFYGPFRDAVGSAGNLGKADKKTYQMDPANSNEALQEVSLDIQE
;
A
#
# COMPACT_ATOMS: atom_id res chain seq x y z
N LEU A 1 -13.83 -35.98 1.60
CA LEU A 1 -13.20 -36.43 0.35
C LEU A 1 -13.60 -35.55 -0.85
N MET A 2 -14.59 -34.67 -0.69
CA MET A 2 -15.03 -33.73 -1.73
C MET A 2 -14.47 -32.31 -1.41
N ARG A 3 -13.14 -32.19 -1.43
CA ARG A 3 -12.48 -30.93 -1.22
C ARG A 3 -12.62 -30.07 -2.48
N GLU A 4 -13.22 -28.90 -2.35
CA GLU A 4 -13.35 -27.92 -3.44
C GLU A 4 -12.18 -26.93 -3.47
N ASN A 5 -11.59 -26.64 -2.30
CA ASN A 5 -10.51 -25.69 -2.16
C ASN A 5 -9.28 -26.32 -1.49
N ALA A 6 -8.09 -25.94 -1.94
CA ALA A 6 -6.82 -26.25 -1.30
C ALA A 6 -6.04 -24.96 -1.10
N LEU A 7 -5.48 -24.75 0.09
CA LEU A 7 -4.62 -23.61 0.41
C LEU A 7 -3.18 -24.09 0.50
N SER A 8 -2.27 -23.35 -0.12
CA SER A 8 -0.84 -23.59 -0.11
C SER A 8 -0.09 -22.26 0.15
N ALA A 9 1.23 -22.33 0.36
CA ALA A 9 2.05 -21.12 0.48
C ALA A 9 1.98 -20.24 -0.78
N HIS A 10 1.73 -20.82 -1.94
CA HIS A 10 1.62 -20.10 -3.22
C HIS A 10 0.39 -19.18 -3.31
N ASP A 11 -0.58 -19.35 -2.43
CA ASP A 11 -1.79 -18.51 -2.36
C ASP A 11 -1.62 -17.29 -1.45
N LEU A 12 -0.44 -17.12 -0.83
CA LEU A 12 -0.19 -16.11 0.18
C LEU A 12 0.54 -14.90 -0.41
N ILE A 13 0.14 -13.71 0.04
CA ILE A 13 0.89 -12.47 -0.07
C ILE A 13 1.31 -12.09 1.35
N TYR A 14 2.61 -11.93 1.61
CA TYR A 14 3.10 -11.66 2.95
C TYR A 14 3.30 -10.15 3.17
N PRO A 15 2.47 -9.51 4.03
CA PRO A 15 2.62 -8.09 4.34
C PRO A 15 3.82 -7.85 5.26
N VAL A 16 4.63 -6.83 4.93
CA VAL A 16 5.81 -6.44 5.69
C VAL A 16 5.84 -4.92 5.90
N PHE A 17 6.25 -4.50 7.09
CA PHE A 17 6.36 -3.09 7.46
C PHE A 17 7.81 -2.65 7.42
N VAL A 18 8.08 -1.59 6.63
CA VAL A 18 9.44 -1.19 6.30
C VAL A 18 9.80 0.12 6.98
N LEU A 19 10.92 0.12 7.73
CA LEU A 19 11.49 1.28 8.39
C LEU A 19 12.60 1.92 7.58
N GLU A 20 12.78 3.21 7.75
CA GLU A 20 13.99 3.93 7.36
C GLU A 20 15.20 3.50 8.22
N GLY A 21 16.42 3.73 7.69
CA GLY A 21 17.67 3.47 8.42
C GLY A 21 18.22 2.06 8.20
N SER A 22 19.04 1.60 9.14
CA SER A 22 19.72 0.29 9.10
C SER A 22 19.81 -0.30 10.51
N GLY A 23 19.77 -1.63 10.61
CA GLY A 23 19.83 -2.36 11.88
C GLY A 23 18.57 -2.22 12.73
N GLN A 24 17.49 -1.66 12.19
CA GLN A 24 16.27 -1.38 12.93
C GLN A 24 15.31 -2.58 12.90
N GLU A 25 14.77 -2.92 14.04
CA GLU A 25 13.69 -3.88 14.19
C GLU A 25 12.81 -3.47 15.38
N GLU A 26 11.52 -3.27 15.15
CA GLU A 26 10.57 -2.83 16.17
C GLU A 26 9.35 -3.75 16.18
N ALA A 27 8.95 -4.23 17.35
CA ALA A 27 7.71 -4.98 17.48
C ALA A 27 6.49 -4.06 17.35
N VAL A 28 5.45 -4.53 16.65
CA VAL A 28 4.15 -3.86 16.60
C VAL A 28 3.31 -4.32 17.78
N ALA A 29 3.08 -3.44 18.77
CA ALA A 29 2.44 -3.80 20.03
C ALA A 29 1.03 -4.38 19.84
N SER A 30 0.27 -3.85 18.88
CA SER A 30 -1.09 -4.28 18.54
C SER A 30 -1.18 -5.52 17.65
N MET A 31 -0.03 -6.01 17.14
CA MET A 31 0.06 -7.18 16.25
C MET A 31 1.15 -8.13 16.74
N PRO A 32 0.87 -9.00 17.73
CA PRO A 32 1.88 -9.91 18.32
C PRO A 32 2.58 -10.76 17.26
N GLY A 33 3.91 -10.76 17.27
CA GLY A 33 4.75 -11.48 16.30
C GLY A 33 5.07 -10.69 15.02
N VAL A 34 4.39 -9.57 14.76
CA VAL A 34 4.67 -8.69 13.63
C VAL A 34 5.71 -7.65 14.02
N LYS A 35 6.61 -7.34 13.08
CA LYS A 35 7.70 -6.39 13.27
C LYS A 35 7.75 -5.38 12.13
N ARG A 36 8.20 -4.17 12.44
CA ARG A 36 8.69 -3.20 11.46
C ARG A 36 10.19 -3.43 11.29
N GLN A 37 10.70 -3.41 10.09
CA GLN A 37 12.08 -3.76 9.81
C GLN A 37 12.73 -2.80 8.83
N SER A 38 13.98 -2.40 9.09
CA SER A 38 14.80 -1.74 8.06
C SER A 38 15.19 -2.72 6.96
N LEU A 39 15.57 -2.19 5.79
CA LEU A 39 15.85 -2.99 4.59
C LEU A 39 16.83 -4.16 4.84
N ASP A 40 17.90 -3.93 5.58
CA ASP A 40 18.90 -4.96 5.89
C ASP A 40 18.32 -6.13 6.70
N LYS A 41 17.34 -5.87 7.56
CA LYS A 41 16.59 -6.90 8.31
C LYS A 41 15.52 -7.55 7.44
N LEU A 42 14.84 -6.76 6.62
CA LEU A 42 13.81 -7.25 5.70
C LEU A 42 14.36 -8.27 4.69
N LEU A 43 15.62 -8.15 4.27
CA LEU A 43 16.24 -9.13 3.37
C LEU A 43 16.24 -10.55 3.96
N TYR A 44 16.42 -10.72 5.27
CA TYR A 44 16.31 -12.03 5.92
C TYR A 44 14.86 -12.53 5.92
N THR A 45 13.90 -11.66 6.17
CA THR A 45 12.47 -12.00 6.11
C THR A 45 12.06 -12.39 4.69
N ALA A 46 12.56 -11.70 3.67
CA ALA A 46 12.33 -12.04 2.27
C ALA A 46 12.94 -13.42 1.90
N GLU A 47 14.15 -13.72 2.36
CA GLU A 47 14.78 -15.03 2.18
C GLU A 47 13.95 -16.16 2.80
N GLU A 48 13.42 -15.95 4.01
CA GLU A 48 12.54 -16.93 4.65
C GLU A 48 11.21 -17.11 3.91
N ALA A 49 10.61 -16.02 3.39
CA ALA A 49 9.40 -16.09 2.57
C ALA A 49 9.65 -16.94 1.31
N VAL A 50 10.77 -16.74 0.62
CA VAL A 50 11.18 -17.54 -0.55
C VAL A 50 11.36 -19.00 -0.17
N LYS A 51 12.06 -19.32 0.93
CA LYS A 51 12.25 -20.71 1.42
C LYS A 51 10.92 -21.41 1.74
N LEU A 52 9.94 -20.65 2.22
CA LEU A 52 8.60 -21.16 2.54
C LEU A 52 7.70 -21.29 1.29
N GLY A 53 8.15 -20.82 0.12
CA GLY A 53 7.38 -20.84 -1.12
C GLY A 53 6.31 -19.75 -1.19
N ILE A 54 6.42 -18.68 -0.41
CA ILE A 54 5.54 -17.52 -0.50
C ILE A 54 5.96 -16.69 -1.72
N PRO A 55 5.06 -16.46 -2.71
CA PRO A 55 5.46 -15.89 -3.99
C PRO A 55 5.60 -14.37 -3.98
N MET A 56 5.04 -13.67 -2.99
CA MET A 56 4.94 -12.20 -3.02
C MET A 56 5.01 -11.56 -1.64
N LEU A 57 5.73 -10.43 -1.55
CA LEU A 57 5.68 -9.52 -0.41
C LEU A 57 4.81 -8.30 -0.75
N ALA A 58 4.04 -7.83 0.24
CA ALA A 58 3.34 -6.55 0.20
C ALA A 58 4.06 -5.55 1.12
N LEU A 59 4.57 -4.46 0.54
CA LEU A 59 5.37 -3.46 1.25
C LEU A 59 4.50 -2.34 1.81
N PHE A 60 4.56 -2.13 3.12
CA PHE A 60 3.93 -1.02 3.82
C PHE A 60 5.00 -0.15 4.49
N PRO A 61 5.22 1.09 4.02
CA PRO A 61 6.26 1.95 4.57
C PRO A 61 5.85 2.58 5.90
N VAL A 62 6.81 2.70 6.80
CA VAL A 62 6.71 3.51 8.02
C VAL A 62 7.62 4.72 7.84
N VAL A 63 7.02 5.80 7.34
CA VAL A 63 7.73 7.06 7.05
C VAL A 63 7.68 7.96 8.28
N THR A 64 8.83 8.42 8.73
CA THR A 64 8.96 9.29 9.91
C THR A 64 9.40 10.71 9.57
N ARG A 65 9.93 10.91 8.36
CA ARG A 65 10.46 12.20 7.89
C ARG A 65 9.79 12.62 6.59
N ASN A 66 9.95 13.90 6.26
CA ASN A 66 9.48 14.48 4.98
C ASN A 66 7.97 14.34 4.72
N LYS A 67 7.17 14.16 5.78
CA LYS A 67 5.72 14.22 5.65
C LYS A 67 5.28 15.64 5.37
N THR A 68 4.46 15.84 4.36
CA THR A 68 3.95 17.13 3.92
C THR A 68 2.46 17.05 3.62
N GLU A 69 1.79 18.20 3.45
CA GLU A 69 0.39 18.22 3.01
C GLU A 69 0.22 17.65 1.60
N GLY A 70 1.21 17.83 0.72
CA GLY A 70 1.19 17.35 -0.66
C GLY A 70 1.83 15.98 -0.88
N ALA A 71 2.25 15.28 0.18
CA ALA A 71 2.79 13.92 0.14
C ALA A 71 3.92 13.67 -0.89
N GLN A 72 4.80 14.64 -1.13
CA GLN A 72 5.84 14.55 -2.18
C GLN A 72 6.79 13.36 -2.01
N GLU A 73 7.00 12.90 -0.78
CA GLU A 73 7.84 11.72 -0.51
C GLU A 73 7.25 10.42 -1.08
N ALA A 74 5.93 10.37 -1.36
CA ALA A 74 5.25 9.20 -1.93
C ALA A 74 5.78 8.82 -3.32
N TYR A 75 6.22 9.81 -4.10
CA TYR A 75 6.75 9.63 -5.46
C TYR A 75 8.21 10.06 -5.61
N ASN A 76 8.96 10.07 -4.50
CA ASN A 76 10.40 10.29 -4.50
C ASN A 76 11.12 9.04 -5.01
N PRO A 77 11.80 9.04 -6.17
CA PRO A 77 12.46 7.86 -6.71
C PRO A 77 13.61 7.34 -5.82
N GLU A 78 14.18 8.19 -4.96
CA GLU A 78 15.17 7.81 -3.96
C GLU A 78 14.57 7.58 -2.56
N GLY A 79 13.24 7.61 -2.46
CA GLY A 79 12.50 7.35 -1.22
C GLY A 79 12.62 5.90 -0.73
N LEU A 80 12.02 5.65 0.43
CA LEU A 80 12.11 4.34 1.10
C LEU A 80 11.58 3.20 0.22
N VAL A 81 10.37 3.31 -0.32
CA VAL A 81 9.73 2.21 -1.07
C VAL A 81 10.47 1.91 -2.37
N PRO A 82 10.76 2.86 -3.27
CA PRO A 82 11.53 2.58 -4.49
C PRO A 82 12.91 1.97 -4.21
N THR A 83 13.59 2.42 -3.16
CA THR A 83 14.88 1.86 -2.74
C THR A 83 14.76 0.40 -2.29
N VAL A 84 13.75 0.08 -1.49
CA VAL A 84 13.48 -1.29 -1.02
C VAL A 84 13.11 -2.20 -2.20
N VAL A 85 12.25 -1.73 -3.10
CA VAL A 85 11.84 -2.48 -4.31
C VAL A 85 13.07 -2.86 -5.14
N ARG A 86 13.92 -1.89 -5.50
CA ARG A 86 15.15 -2.15 -6.28
C ARG A 86 16.06 -3.18 -5.62
N LYS A 87 16.22 -3.10 -4.30
CA LYS A 87 17.09 -4.02 -3.55
C LYS A 87 16.51 -5.43 -3.47
N LEU A 88 15.22 -5.58 -3.20
CA LEU A 88 14.53 -6.88 -3.18
C LEU A 88 14.54 -7.52 -4.57
N ARG A 89 14.27 -6.76 -5.63
CA ARG A 89 14.33 -7.24 -7.03
C ARG A 89 15.72 -7.75 -7.42
N THR A 90 16.77 -7.09 -6.93
CA THR A 90 18.15 -7.53 -7.17
C THR A 90 18.51 -8.78 -6.38
N ALA A 91 18.08 -8.86 -5.11
CA ALA A 91 18.43 -9.98 -4.23
C ALA A 91 17.57 -11.24 -4.49
N PHE A 92 16.30 -11.06 -4.85
CA PHE A 92 15.32 -12.13 -5.03
C PHE A 92 14.53 -11.91 -6.32
N PRO A 93 15.10 -12.18 -7.51
CA PRO A 93 14.44 -11.89 -8.80
C PRO A 93 13.09 -12.58 -9.00
N GLU A 94 12.90 -13.76 -8.41
CA GLU A 94 11.66 -14.55 -8.52
C GLU A 94 10.58 -14.14 -7.51
N LEU A 95 10.92 -13.36 -6.48
CA LEU A 95 9.96 -12.90 -5.48
C LEU A 95 9.14 -11.74 -6.03
N GLY A 96 7.82 -11.88 -6.03
CA GLY A 96 6.89 -10.81 -6.37
C GLY A 96 6.93 -9.67 -5.35
N ILE A 97 6.89 -8.43 -5.84
CA ILE A 97 6.83 -7.25 -4.99
C ILE A 97 5.56 -6.47 -5.31
N MET A 98 4.70 -6.35 -4.31
CA MET A 98 3.52 -5.51 -4.30
C MET A 98 3.78 -4.28 -3.42
N THR A 99 3.37 -3.10 -3.88
CA THR A 99 3.48 -1.86 -3.12
C THR A 99 2.10 -1.26 -2.88
N ASP A 100 1.89 -0.80 -1.66
CA ASP A 100 0.70 -0.01 -1.32
C ASP A 100 0.75 1.34 -2.03
N ILE A 101 -0.38 1.76 -2.62
CA ILE A 101 -0.55 3.07 -3.22
C ILE A 101 -1.60 3.81 -2.39
N ALA A 102 -1.10 4.64 -1.49
CA ALA A 102 -1.88 5.47 -0.58
C ALA A 102 -0.99 6.57 -0.01
N LEU A 103 -1.57 7.68 0.43
CA LEU A 103 -0.81 8.85 0.85
C LEU A 103 -0.69 9.02 2.37
N ASP A 104 -1.46 8.27 3.18
CA ASP A 104 -1.44 8.41 4.63
C ASP A 104 -0.07 8.19 5.31
N PRO A 105 0.86 7.35 4.79
CA PRO A 105 2.21 7.30 5.33
C PRO A 105 3.02 8.59 5.09
N TYR A 106 2.64 9.40 4.09
CA TYR A 106 3.41 10.53 3.58
C TYR A 106 2.78 11.90 3.89
N THR A 107 1.48 11.92 4.23
CA THR A 107 0.78 13.15 4.61
C THR A 107 1.05 13.54 6.06
N SER A 108 1.18 14.84 6.32
CA SER A 108 1.36 15.36 7.68
C SER A 108 0.12 15.20 8.57
N HIS A 109 -1.06 15.09 7.96
CA HIS A 109 -2.37 14.94 8.63
C HIS A 109 -2.88 13.50 8.68
N GLY A 110 -2.20 12.52 8.03
CA GLY A 110 -2.54 11.09 8.11
C GLY A 110 -3.78 10.65 7.31
N GLN A 111 -4.34 11.49 6.44
CA GLN A 111 -5.38 11.11 5.48
C GLN A 111 -4.77 10.39 4.27
N ASP A 112 -5.55 9.53 3.60
CA ASP A 112 -5.10 8.79 2.41
C ASP A 112 -4.99 9.66 1.15
N GLY A 113 -5.39 10.93 1.21
CA GLY A 113 -5.36 11.87 0.11
C GLY A 113 -5.05 13.30 0.53
N LEU A 114 -4.99 14.20 -0.44
CA LEU A 114 -4.79 15.63 -0.24
C LEU A 114 -6.06 16.26 0.35
N THR A 115 -5.91 17.23 1.23
CA THR A 115 -7.04 17.91 1.89
C THR A 115 -7.14 19.37 1.48
N ASP A 116 -8.38 19.86 1.40
CA ASP A 116 -8.65 21.28 1.31
C ASP A 116 -8.44 22.00 2.66
N ALA A 117 -8.66 23.30 2.68
CA ALA A 117 -8.54 24.10 3.90
C ALA A 117 -9.52 23.73 5.03
N GLY A 118 -10.59 23.00 4.70
CA GLY A 118 -11.57 22.46 5.64
C GLY A 118 -11.21 21.06 6.16
N GLY A 119 -10.16 20.44 5.62
CA GLY A 119 -9.75 19.07 5.95
C GLY A 119 -10.52 17.98 5.19
N TYR A 120 -11.28 18.36 4.15
CA TYR A 120 -11.96 17.41 3.26
C TYR A 120 -10.98 16.86 2.23
N VAL A 121 -10.97 15.53 2.03
CA VAL A 121 -10.10 14.87 1.05
C VAL A 121 -10.61 15.12 -0.36
N MET A 122 -9.73 15.71 -1.18
CA MET A 122 -10.02 16.08 -2.58
C MET A 122 -9.70 14.90 -3.50
N ASN A 123 -10.72 14.39 -4.20
CA ASN A 123 -10.61 13.19 -5.03
C ASN A 123 -9.60 13.37 -6.18
N ASP A 124 -9.85 14.30 -7.06
CA ASP A 124 -9.13 14.43 -8.34
C ASP A 124 -7.66 14.80 -8.13
N GLU A 125 -7.38 15.75 -7.23
CA GLU A 125 -6.02 16.16 -6.88
C GLU A 125 -5.25 15.01 -6.21
N THR A 126 -5.94 14.16 -5.45
CA THR A 126 -5.34 12.98 -4.85
C THR A 126 -4.95 11.96 -5.91
N ILE A 127 -5.82 11.69 -6.89
CA ILE A 127 -5.55 10.76 -7.99
C ILE A 127 -4.29 11.15 -8.76
N GLU A 128 -4.08 12.43 -9.03
CA GLU A 128 -2.85 12.89 -9.70
C GLU A 128 -1.57 12.50 -8.94
N VAL A 129 -1.61 12.52 -7.61
CA VAL A 129 -0.47 12.13 -6.78
C VAL A 129 -0.32 10.61 -6.70
N LEU A 130 -1.43 9.86 -6.61
CA LEU A 130 -1.44 8.40 -6.63
C LEU A 130 -0.88 7.84 -7.94
N VAL A 131 -1.20 8.46 -9.08
CA VAL A 131 -0.63 8.12 -10.39
C VAL A 131 0.90 8.29 -10.38
N LYS A 132 1.41 9.42 -9.87
CA LYS A 132 2.86 9.66 -9.73
C LYS A 132 3.52 8.61 -8.82
N GLN A 133 2.87 8.25 -7.72
CA GLN A 133 3.35 7.22 -6.80
C GLN A 133 3.40 5.84 -7.48
N ALA A 134 2.34 5.45 -8.19
CA ALA A 134 2.27 4.16 -8.89
C ALA A 134 3.36 4.05 -9.98
N LEU A 135 3.55 5.09 -10.78
CA LEU A 135 4.62 5.15 -11.79
C LEU A 135 6.01 5.03 -11.14
N CYS A 136 6.27 5.81 -10.09
CA CYS A 136 7.54 5.76 -9.37
C CYS A 136 7.86 4.36 -8.82
N HIS A 137 6.86 3.67 -8.28
CA HIS A 137 7.02 2.31 -7.78
C HIS A 137 7.19 1.28 -8.92
N ALA A 138 6.46 1.42 -10.02
CA ALA A 138 6.61 0.57 -11.21
C ALA A 138 8.00 0.72 -11.85
N GLU A 139 8.51 1.96 -11.98
CA GLU A 139 9.88 2.25 -12.45
C GLU A 139 10.95 1.63 -11.55
N ALA A 140 10.72 1.57 -10.24
CA ALA A 140 11.61 0.89 -9.30
C ALA A 140 11.58 -0.64 -9.46
N GLY A 141 10.58 -1.22 -10.14
CA GLY A 141 10.45 -2.64 -10.42
C GLY A 141 9.35 -3.36 -9.63
N ALA A 142 8.40 -2.64 -9.03
CA ALA A 142 7.21 -3.26 -8.45
C ALA A 142 6.38 -3.96 -9.54
N GLN A 143 5.98 -5.21 -9.30
CA GLN A 143 5.19 -5.98 -10.25
C GLN A 143 3.69 -5.82 -10.03
N VAL A 144 3.30 -5.38 -8.84
CA VAL A 144 1.92 -5.08 -8.47
C VAL A 144 1.89 -3.76 -7.72
N VAL A 145 0.99 -2.87 -8.12
CA VAL A 145 0.62 -1.67 -7.37
C VAL A 145 -0.77 -1.87 -6.78
N ALA A 146 -0.97 -1.53 -5.50
CA ALA A 146 -2.19 -1.86 -4.77
C ALA A 146 -2.85 -0.60 -4.19
N PRO A 147 -3.67 0.11 -4.97
CA PRO A 147 -4.37 1.30 -4.50
C PRO A 147 -5.32 0.97 -3.34
N SER A 148 -5.09 1.61 -2.20
CA SER A 148 -5.84 1.38 -0.96
C SER A 148 -6.50 2.64 -0.40
N ASP A 149 -6.49 3.71 -1.15
CA ASP A 149 -6.92 5.07 -0.77
C ASP A 149 -8.43 5.29 -0.84
N MET A 150 -9.16 4.57 -1.71
CA MET A 150 -10.60 4.68 -1.97
C MET A 150 -11.03 5.94 -2.75
N MET A 151 -10.15 6.57 -3.51
CA MET A 151 -10.56 7.64 -4.44
C MET A 151 -11.28 7.05 -5.67
N ASP A 152 -12.31 7.73 -6.16
CA ASP A 152 -13.12 7.30 -7.31
C ASP A 152 -12.38 7.58 -8.63
N GLY A 153 -12.35 6.60 -9.55
CA GLY A 153 -11.68 6.69 -10.86
C GLY A 153 -10.15 6.49 -10.83
N ARG A 154 -9.56 6.15 -9.69
CA ARG A 154 -8.10 6.00 -9.55
C ARG A 154 -7.55 4.79 -10.28
N ILE A 155 -8.34 3.73 -10.42
CA ILE A 155 -7.86 2.49 -11.06
C ILE A 155 -7.65 2.73 -12.55
N GLY A 156 -8.61 3.36 -13.24
CA GLY A 156 -8.48 3.75 -14.63
C GLY A 156 -7.32 4.70 -14.87
N ALA A 157 -7.20 5.75 -14.04
CA ALA A 157 -6.11 6.72 -14.16
C ALA A 157 -4.72 6.08 -13.98
N ILE A 158 -4.55 5.19 -13.00
CA ILE A 158 -3.30 4.45 -12.79
C ILE A 158 -3.05 3.48 -13.94
N ARG A 159 -4.06 2.76 -14.43
CA ARG A 159 -3.90 1.82 -15.53
C ARG A 159 -3.45 2.53 -16.80
N GLU A 160 -4.14 3.62 -17.18
CA GLU A 160 -3.78 4.43 -18.34
C GLU A 160 -2.33 4.94 -18.25
N ALA A 161 -1.96 5.52 -17.11
CA ALA A 161 -0.61 6.03 -16.89
C ALA A 161 0.46 4.94 -16.98
N LEU A 162 0.21 3.74 -16.44
CA LEU A 162 1.13 2.61 -16.54
C LEU A 162 1.31 2.15 -17.99
N GLU A 163 0.22 2.07 -18.79
CA GLU A 163 0.27 1.73 -20.22
C GLU A 163 1.08 2.77 -21.01
N ASP A 164 0.77 4.05 -20.83
CA ASP A 164 1.41 5.16 -21.55
C ASP A 164 2.92 5.26 -21.27
N ASN A 165 3.36 4.83 -20.10
CA ASN A 165 4.77 4.81 -19.72
C ASN A 165 5.46 3.43 -19.93
N GLY A 166 4.80 2.49 -20.63
CA GLY A 166 5.38 1.21 -21.01
C GLY A 166 5.39 0.14 -19.89
N HIS A 167 4.74 0.39 -18.75
CA HIS A 167 4.60 -0.56 -17.64
C HIS A 167 3.42 -1.51 -17.82
N ILE A 168 3.21 -2.02 -19.05
CA ILE A 168 2.06 -2.84 -19.45
C ILE A 168 1.92 -4.13 -18.64
N HIS A 169 2.99 -4.62 -18.03
CA HIS A 169 2.99 -5.84 -17.22
C HIS A 169 2.82 -5.59 -15.72
N THR A 170 2.84 -4.32 -15.27
CA THR A 170 2.55 -3.98 -13.87
C THR A 170 1.06 -4.18 -13.61
N ARG A 171 0.74 -5.04 -12.66
CA ARG A 171 -0.63 -5.38 -12.30
C ARG A 171 -1.16 -4.40 -11.27
N ILE A 172 -2.47 -4.23 -11.25
CA ILE A 172 -3.16 -3.47 -10.21
C ILE A 172 -3.94 -4.46 -9.34
N MET A 173 -3.79 -4.34 -8.01
CA MET A 173 -4.61 -5.04 -7.03
C MET A 173 -5.35 -4.01 -6.18
N ALA A 174 -6.55 -3.65 -6.61
CA ALA A 174 -7.35 -2.61 -5.98
C ALA A 174 -7.98 -3.06 -4.65
N TYR A 175 -7.97 -2.17 -3.66
CA TYR A 175 -8.79 -2.29 -2.46
C TYR A 175 -10.19 -1.71 -2.75
N SER A 176 -10.93 -2.33 -3.66
CA SER A 176 -12.19 -1.81 -4.18
C SER A 176 -13.28 -1.65 -3.12
N ALA A 177 -13.24 -2.46 -2.06
CA ALA A 177 -14.25 -2.52 -1.01
C ALA A 177 -13.63 -2.34 0.39
N LYS A 178 -13.07 -1.17 0.67
CA LYS A 178 -12.42 -0.87 1.95
C LYS A 178 -13.41 -0.21 2.93
N TYR A 179 -13.86 -0.97 3.90
CA TYR A 179 -14.82 -0.50 4.89
C TYR A 179 -14.19 0.35 6.00
N ALA A 180 -14.90 1.34 6.51
CA ALA A 180 -14.55 2.09 7.72
C ALA A 180 -14.68 1.19 8.97
N SER A 181 -13.65 0.39 9.24
CA SER A 181 -13.66 -0.68 10.24
C SER A 181 -12.69 -0.42 11.39
N ALA A 182 -13.10 -0.83 12.61
CA ALA A 182 -12.23 -0.88 13.78
C ALA A 182 -11.05 -1.86 13.61
N PHE A 183 -11.16 -2.86 12.72
CA PHE A 183 -10.07 -3.78 12.40
C PHE A 183 -8.83 -3.11 11.81
N TYR A 184 -8.94 -1.89 11.28
CA TYR A 184 -7.78 -1.08 10.86
C TYR A 184 -6.99 -0.46 12.02
N GLY A 185 -7.45 -0.55 13.26
CA GLY A 185 -6.72 -0.05 14.43
C GLY A 185 -5.30 -0.59 14.53
N PRO A 186 -5.10 -1.93 14.55
CA PRO A 186 -3.76 -2.54 14.58
C PRO A 186 -2.89 -2.18 13.37
N PHE A 187 -3.48 -2.12 12.18
CA PHE A 187 -2.76 -1.73 10.97
C PHE A 187 -2.26 -0.26 11.02
N ARG A 188 -3.11 0.67 11.48
CA ARG A 188 -2.71 2.08 11.67
C ARG A 188 -1.58 2.24 12.69
N ASP A 189 -1.57 1.41 13.75
CA ASP A 189 -0.43 1.32 14.66
C ASP A 189 0.82 0.84 13.91
N ALA A 190 0.71 -0.23 13.14
CA ALA A 190 1.84 -0.82 12.42
C ALA A 190 2.52 0.16 11.44
N VAL A 191 1.76 0.94 10.66
CA VAL A 191 2.29 1.97 9.74
C VAL A 191 2.58 3.31 10.41
N GLY A 192 2.23 3.48 11.70
CA GLY A 192 2.46 4.71 12.44
C GLY A 192 1.57 5.90 12.03
N SER A 193 0.49 5.67 11.27
CA SER A 193 -0.42 6.74 10.83
C SER A 193 -1.41 7.19 11.91
N ALA A 194 -1.66 6.36 12.91
CA ALA A 194 -2.61 6.67 14.00
C ALA A 194 -2.29 7.98 14.74
N GLY A 195 -1.01 8.30 14.93
CA GLY A 195 -0.58 9.52 15.61
C GLY A 195 -0.85 10.80 14.82
N ASN A 196 -0.83 10.74 13.50
CA ASN A 196 -1.02 11.89 12.61
C ASN A 196 -2.50 12.18 12.35
N LEU A 197 -3.35 11.15 12.31
CA LEU A 197 -4.79 11.29 12.07
C LEU A 197 -5.50 12.05 13.23
N GLY A 198 -4.96 11.99 14.44
CA GLY A 198 -5.52 12.67 15.62
C GLY A 198 -6.95 12.27 15.92
N LYS A 199 -7.90 13.23 15.88
CA LYS A 199 -9.34 13.02 16.08
C LYS A 199 -10.12 12.86 14.77
N ALA A 200 -9.48 13.02 13.60
CA ALA A 200 -10.11 12.85 12.31
C ALA A 200 -10.40 11.37 12.04
N ASP A 201 -11.32 11.10 11.14
CA ASP A 201 -11.62 9.74 10.67
C ASP A 201 -11.54 9.67 9.13
N LYS A 202 -11.77 8.49 8.57
CA LYS A 202 -11.70 8.22 7.14
C LYS A 202 -13.09 7.88 6.54
N LYS A 203 -14.17 8.23 7.24
CA LYS A 203 -15.54 7.85 6.86
C LYS A 203 -16.07 8.61 5.65
N THR A 204 -15.41 9.69 5.23
CA THR A 204 -15.81 10.46 4.04
C THR A 204 -15.48 9.74 2.74
N TYR A 205 -14.60 8.71 2.76
CA TYR A 205 -14.20 7.94 1.59
C TYR A 205 -14.06 6.42 1.83
N GLN A 206 -14.06 5.95 3.08
CA GLN A 206 -14.17 4.52 3.38
C GLN A 206 -15.64 4.14 3.55
N MET A 207 -16.01 2.96 3.03
CA MET A 207 -17.41 2.52 2.95
C MET A 207 -18.04 2.20 4.31
N ASP A 208 -19.34 2.33 4.38
CA ASP A 208 -20.13 1.93 5.56
C ASP A 208 -20.17 0.39 5.66
N PRO A 209 -19.76 -0.21 6.81
CA PRO A 209 -19.79 -1.67 6.99
C PRO A 209 -21.19 -2.29 6.87
N ALA A 210 -22.24 -1.51 6.97
CA ALA A 210 -23.61 -1.97 6.84
C ALA A 210 -24.16 -1.94 5.40
N ASN A 211 -23.34 -1.53 4.41
CA ASN A 211 -23.77 -1.39 3.02
C ASN A 211 -22.94 -2.28 2.07
N SER A 212 -23.38 -3.51 1.83
CA SER A 212 -22.74 -4.43 0.88
C SER A 212 -23.03 -4.11 -0.59
N ASN A 213 -24.09 -3.37 -0.89
CA ASN A 213 -24.41 -2.99 -2.27
C ASN A 213 -23.41 -1.97 -2.81
N GLU A 214 -22.96 -1.04 -1.99
CA GLU A 214 -21.89 -0.11 -2.31
C GLU A 214 -20.61 -0.86 -2.68
N ALA A 215 -20.21 -1.87 -1.90
CA ALA A 215 -19.04 -2.70 -2.19
C ALA A 215 -19.11 -3.38 -3.56
N LEU A 216 -20.28 -3.92 -3.94
CA LEU A 216 -20.48 -4.53 -5.26
C LEU A 216 -20.41 -3.50 -6.39
N GLN A 217 -20.91 -2.29 -6.14
CA GLN A 217 -20.84 -1.20 -7.11
C GLN A 217 -19.38 -0.74 -7.32
N GLU A 218 -18.64 -0.49 -6.24
CA GLU A 218 -17.23 -0.09 -6.31
C GLU A 218 -16.37 -1.13 -7.04
N VAL A 219 -16.54 -2.43 -6.72
CA VAL A 219 -15.85 -3.51 -7.44
C VAL A 219 -16.21 -3.51 -8.93
N SER A 220 -17.48 -3.26 -9.27
CA SER A 220 -17.92 -3.20 -10.67
C SER A 220 -17.30 -2.02 -11.42
N LEU A 221 -17.13 -0.86 -10.77
CA LEU A 221 -16.49 0.31 -11.35
C LEU A 221 -15.00 0.05 -11.57
N ASP A 222 -14.29 -0.42 -10.55
CA ASP A 222 -12.85 -0.76 -10.66
C ASP A 222 -12.55 -1.81 -11.74
N ILE A 223 -13.50 -2.73 -12.04
CA ILE A 223 -13.35 -3.71 -13.14
C ILE A 223 -13.54 -3.05 -14.51
N GLN A 224 -14.33 -1.98 -14.60
CA GLN A 224 -14.58 -1.27 -15.87
C GLN A 224 -13.44 -0.29 -16.20
N GLU A 225 -12.77 0.20 -15.19
CA GLU A 225 -11.58 1.04 -15.30
C GLU A 225 -10.33 0.24 -15.69
#